data_4ab498e9201ffc75f0e3d1e45e7648c6
#
_entry.id   4ab498e9201ffc75f0e3d1e45e7648c6
#
_cell.length_a   1.000
_cell.length_b   1.000
_cell.length_c   1.000
_cell.angle_alpha   90.00
_cell.angle_beta   90.00
_cell.angle_gamma   90.00
#
_symmetry.space_group_name_H-M   'P 1'
#
loop_
_entity.id
_entity.type
_entity.pdbx_description
1 polymer ?
#
loop_
_entity_poly.entity_id
_entity_poly.type
_entity_poly.pdbx_seq_one_letter_code
_entity_poly.pdbx_strand_id
1 'polypeptide(L)'
;MKRTVVRYKAKPEKVEENQRLIEKVFQELHAKSPGGVRYLALKLGDGTFVHFATVDTEDASITGLEAFRSFRSGINERCIEPPQAGDATIVGNYRMLGEHETTG
;
A
#
# COMPACT_ATOMS: atom_id res chain seq x y z
N MET A 1 1.31 7.06 15.39
CA MET A 1 1.09 6.88 13.94
C MET A 1 2.20 6.04 13.33
N LYS A 2 1.82 5.01 12.61
CA LYS A 2 2.79 4.15 11.94
C LYS A 2 2.78 4.43 10.44
N ARG A 3 3.97 4.60 9.85
CA ARG A 3 4.13 4.82 8.41
C ARG A 3 5.01 3.71 7.85
N THR A 4 4.51 3.04 6.83
CA THR A 4 5.21 1.89 6.26
C THR A 4 5.28 2.03 4.74
N VAL A 5 6.45 1.69 4.19
CA VAL A 5 6.64 1.61 2.74
C VAL A 5 6.97 0.16 2.41
N VAL A 6 6.31 -0.36 1.38
CA VAL A 6 6.60 -1.71 0.87
C VAL A 6 6.93 -1.58 -0.60
N ARG A 7 8.02 -2.21 -1.01
CA ARG A 7 8.45 -2.21 -2.41
C ARG A 7 8.69 -3.65 -2.87
N TYR A 8 8.23 -3.95 -4.09
CA TYR A 8 8.46 -5.25 -4.72
C TYR A 8 8.37 -5.08 -6.23
N LYS A 9 8.86 -6.09 -6.96
CA LYS A 9 8.78 -6.09 -8.42
C LYS A 9 8.05 -7.33 -8.89
N ALA A 10 6.96 -7.12 -9.63
CA ALA A 10 6.16 -8.22 -10.16
C ALA A 10 6.78 -8.80 -11.43
N LYS A 11 6.52 -10.09 -11.66
CA LYS A 11 6.87 -10.74 -12.91
C LYS A 11 6.09 -10.05 -14.05
N PRO A 12 6.69 -9.89 -15.23
CA PRO A 12 5.99 -9.21 -16.34
C PRO A 12 4.59 -9.76 -16.62
N GLU A 13 4.43 -11.09 -16.60
CA GLU A 13 3.14 -11.71 -16.87
C GLU A 13 2.16 -11.60 -15.69
N LYS A 14 2.62 -11.09 -14.56
CA LYS A 14 1.78 -10.95 -13.36
C LYS A 14 1.46 -9.52 -12.98
N VAL A 15 2.00 -8.54 -13.73
CA VAL A 15 1.79 -7.13 -13.42
C VAL A 15 0.30 -6.77 -13.40
N GLU A 16 -0.45 -7.19 -14.42
CA GLU A 16 -1.87 -6.85 -14.49
C GLU A 16 -2.68 -7.53 -13.38
N GLU A 17 -2.39 -8.80 -13.09
CA GLU A 17 -3.06 -9.50 -12.02
C GLU A 17 -2.81 -8.81 -10.68
N ASN A 18 -1.57 -8.43 -10.43
CA ASN A 18 -1.21 -7.73 -9.19
C ASN A 18 -1.94 -6.40 -9.08
N GLN A 19 -2.02 -5.65 -10.18
CA GLN A 19 -2.74 -4.38 -10.19
C GLN A 19 -4.21 -4.56 -9.87
N ARG A 20 -4.86 -5.58 -10.45
CA ARG A 20 -6.27 -5.84 -10.18
C ARG A 20 -6.53 -6.18 -8.71
N LEU A 21 -5.61 -6.92 -8.11
CA LEU A 21 -5.73 -7.24 -6.68
C LEU A 21 -5.62 -5.99 -5.82
N ILE A 22 -4.72 -5.07 -6.19
CA ILE A 22 -4.59 -3.79 -5.51
C ILE A 22 -5.87 -2.97 -5.68
N GLU A 23 -6.40 -2.92 -6.89
CA GLU A 23 -7.63 -2.16 -7.16
C GLU A 23 -8.78 -2.63 -6.27
N LYS A 24 -8.88 -3.93 -6.02
CA LYS A 24 -9.90 -4.47 -5.13
C LYS A 24 -9.70 -4.01 -3.69
N VAL A 25 -8.45 -3.87 -3.25
CA VAL A 25 -8.16 -3.33 -1.92
C VAL A 25 -8.72 -1.91 -1.81
N PHE A 26 -8.50 -1.08 -2.83
CA PHE A 26 -8.99 0.29 -2.80
C PHE A 26 -10.51 0.36 -2.90
N GLN A 27 -11.14 -0.54 -3.65
CA GLN A 27 -12.60 -0.62 -3.68
C GLN A 27 -13.16 -0.88 -2.30
N GLU A 28 -12.56 -1.81 -1.56
CA GLU A 28 -13.01 -2.11 -0.21
C GLU A 28 -12.73 -0.96 0.75
N LEU A 29 -11.58 -0.29 0.61
CA LEU A 29 -11.27 0.89 1.42
C LEU A 29 -12.30 1.98 1.23
N HIS A 30 -12.68 2.27 -0.02
CA HIS A 30 -13.69 3.30 -0.30
C HIS A 30 -15.05 2.89 0.23
N ALA A 31 -15.40 1.62 0.15
CA ALA A 31 -16.69 1.14 0.63
C ALA A 31 -16.80 1.18 2.15
N LYS A 32 -15.74 0.83 2.84
CA LYS A 32 -15.75 0.75 4.31
C LYS A 32 -15.29 2.03 4.99
N SER A 33 -14.54 2.85 4.28
CA SER A 33 -14.03 4.14 4.79
C SER A 33 -13.45 4.05 6.21
N PRO A 34 -12.48 3.17 6.46
CA PRO A 34 -11.93 3.04 7.81
C PRO A 34 -11.22 4.32 8.22
N GLY A 35 -11.50 4.80 9.43
CA GLY A 35 -10.85 5.99 9.95
C GLY A 35 -9.40 5.71 10.31
N GLY A 36 -8.55 6.74 10.21
CA GLY A 36 -7.15 6.62 10.62
C GLY A 36 -6.25 5.85 9.68
N VAL A 37 -6.72 5.53 8.49
CA VAL A 37 -5.93 4.82 7.47
C VAL A 37 -5.78 5.69 6.24
N ARG A 38 -4.53 5.82 5.76
CA ARG A 38 -4.24 6.43 4.47
C ARG A 38 -3.38 5.47 3.69
N TYR A 39 -3.67 5.28 2.42
CA TYR A 39 -3.00 4.26 1.63
C TYR A 39 -2.79 4.78 0.22
N LEU A 40 -1.58 4.62 -0.28
CA LEU A 40 -1.21 4.99 -1.64
C LEU A 40 -0.42 3.85 -2.27
N ALA A 41 -0.76 3.49 -3.49
CA ALA A 41 -0.02 2.49 -4.24
C ALA A 41 0.40 3.06 -5.59
N LEU A 42 1.65 2.83 -5.94
CA LEU A 42 2.23 3.31 -7.19
C LEU A 42 2.76 2.13 -8.00
N LYS A 43 2.63 2.23 -9.32
CA LYS A 43 3.23 1.28 -10.24
C LYS A 43 4.22 2.02 -11.12
N LEU A 44 5.47 1.55 -11.14
CA LEU A 44 6.50 2.10 -12.01
C LEU A 44 6.51 1.36 -13.34
N GLY A 45 7.15 1.96 -14.35
CA GLY A 45 7.13 1.41 -15.69
C GLY A 45 7.80 0.05 -15.85
N ASP A 46 8.67 -0.31 -14.90
CA ASP A 46 9.39 -1.59 -14.94
C ASP A 46 8.71 -2.73 -14.19
N GLY A 47 7.47 -2.51 -13.74
CA GLY A 47 6.74 -3.51 -12.97
C GLY A 47 7.00 -3.47 -11.47
N THR A 48 7.73 -2.46 -10.99
CA THR A 48 7.91 -2.24 -9.55
C THR A 48 6.66 -1.58 -8.99
N PHE A 49 6.23 -2.06 -7.82
CA PHE A 49 5.12 -1.48 -7.08
C PHE A 49 5.65 -0.92 -5.76
N VAL A 50 5.13 0.23 -5.38
CA VAL A 50 5.47 0.85 -4.10
C VAL A 50 4.15 1.17 -3.40
N HIS A 51 4.04 0.71 -2.16
CA HIS A 51 2.88 0.97 -1.32
C HIS A 51 3.31 1.82 -0.14
N PHE A 52 2.56 2.87 0.14
CA PHE A 52 2.79 3.72 1.30
C PHE A 52 1.50 3.75 2.12
N ALA A 53 1.60 3.41 3.39
CA ALA A 53 0.45 3.39 4.27
C ALA A 53 0.75 4.13 5.56
N THR A 54 -0.24 4.89 6.05
CA THR A 54 -0.17 5.46 7.39
C THR A 54 -1.36 4.96 8.19
N VAL A 55 -1.10 4.59 9.44
CA VAL A 55 -2.13 4.08 10.36
C VAL A 55 -2.00 4.86 11.65
N ASP A 56 -3.08 5.56 12.02
CA ASP A 56 -3.05 6.49 13.16
C ASP A 56 -3.15 5.81 14.51
N THR A 57 -3.89 4.69 14.59
CA THR A 57 -4.13 4.01 15.85
C THR A 57 -3.96 2.51 15.66
N GLU A 58 -3.84 1.78 16.78
CA GLU A 58 -3.73 0.33 16.74
C GLU A 58 -5.00 -0.33 16.20
N ASP A 59 -6.14 0.33 16.38
CA ASP A 59 -7.43 -0.19 15.91
C ASP A 59 -7.61 0.00 14.41
N ALA A 60 -6.96 1.00 13.83
CA ALA A 60 -7.00 1.21 12.40
C ALA A 60 -6.11 0.18 11.71
N SER A 61 -6.67 -0.56 10.77
CA SER A 61 -5.93 -1.66 10.17
C SER A 61 -6.37 -1.88 8.72
N ILE A 62 -5.38 -2.08 7.87
CA ILE A 62 -5.60 -2.51 6.48
C ILE A 62 -5.62 -4.03 6.43
N THR A 63 -4.92 -4.69 7.36
CA THR A 63 -4.74 -6.14 7.33
C THR A 63 -6.04 -6.90 7.58
N GLY A 64 -7.04 -6.25 8.16
CA GLY A 64 -8.34 -6.86 8.38
C GLY A 64 -9.23 -6.89 7.15
N LEU A 65 -8.85 -6.19 6.07
CA LEU A 65 -9.65 -6.17 4.86
C LEU A 65 -9.49 -7.48 4.10
N GLU A 66 -10.62 -8.02 3.63
CA GLU A 66 -10.61 -9.28 2.88
C GLU A 66 -9.80 -9.14 1.58
N ALA A 67 -9.99 -8.04 0.86
CA ALA A 67 -9.26 -7.80 -0.38
C ALA A 67 -7.76 -7.68 -0.13
N PHE A 68 -7.35 -7.12 1.02
CA PHE A 68 -5.94 -7.02 1.34
C PHE A 68 -5.34 -8.39 1.63
N ARG A 69 -6.08 -9.25 2.33
CA ARG A 69 -5.63 -10.63 2.57
C ARG A 69 -5.49 -11.39 1.24
N SER A 70 -6.44 -11.20 0.34
CA SER A 70 -6.36 -11.81 -1.00
C SER A 70 -5.16 -11.30 -1.78
N PHE A 71 -4.87 -10.00 -1.67
CA PHE A 71 -3.71 -9.42 -2.33
C PHE A 71 -2.41 -10.02 -1.77
N ARG A 72 -2.31 -10.18 -0.45
CA ARG A 72 -1.10 -10.71 0.17
C ARG A 72 -0.91 -12.20 -0.12
N SER A 73 -2.00 -12.93 -0.30
CA SER A 73 -1.94 -14.35 -0.62
C SER A 73 -1.28 -14.52 -1.99
N GLY A 74 -0.19 -15.28 -2.04
CA GLY A 74 0.49 -15.55 -3.29
C GLY A 74 1.35 -14.41 -3.82
N ILE A 75 1.57 -13.35 -3.04
CA ILE A 75 2.36 -12.21 -3.54
C ILE A 75 3.77 -12.63 -3.91
N ASN A 76 4.39 -13.54 -3.16
CA ASN A 76 5.74 -13.99 -3.47
C ASN A 76 5.81 -14.71 -4.82
N GLU A 77 4.75 -15.41 -5.17
CA GLU A 77 4.69 -16.13 -6.46
C GLU A 77 4.54 -15.17 -7.63
N ARG A 78 3.99 -13.98 -7.38
CA ARG A 78 3.83 -12.96 -8.43
C ARG A 78 5.09 -12.12 -8.61
N CYS A 79 6.08 -12.24 -7.74
CA CYS A 79 7.21 -11.33 -7.71
C CYS A 79 8.50 -11.92 -8.25
N ILE A 80 9.27 -11.09 -8.97
CA ILE A 80 10.69 -11.35 -9.25
C ILE A 80 11.51 -10.95 -8.04
N GLU A 81 11.19 -9.78 -7.47
CA GLU A 81 11.82 -9.30 -6.25
C GLU A 81 10.74 -9.27 -5.16
N PRO A 82 10.92 -10.03 -4.08
CA PRO A 82 9.89 -10.13 -3.04
C PRO A 82 9.68 -8.82 -2.29
N PRO A 83 8.53 -8.67 -1.62
CA PRO A 83 8.26 -7.46 -0.87
C PRO A 83 9.29 -7.18 0.21
N GLN A 84 9.71 -5.93 0.26
CA GLN A 84 10.57 -5.41 1.32
C GLN A 84 9.82 -4.28 1.99
N ALA A 85 9.59 -4.42 3.30
CA ALA A 85 8.87 -3.42 4.07
C ALA A 85 9.82 -2.69 5.00
N GLY A 86 9.54 -1.41 5.21
CA GLY A 86 10.32 -0.63 6.14
C GLY A 86 9.48 0.50 6.72
N ASP A 87 9.85 0.94 7.92
CA ASP A 87 9.24 2.12 8.50
C ASP A 87 9.70 3.35 7.74
N ALA A 88 8.78 4.29 7.54
CA ALA A 88 9.07 5.48 6.77
C ALA A 88 8.97 6.72 7.64
N THR A 89 9.86 7.67 7.37
CA THR A 89 9.81 9.00 7.99
C THR A 89 9.54 10.01 6.88
N ILE A 90 8.54 10.86 7.08
CA ILE A 90 8.23 11.90 6.11
C ILE A 90 9.26 13.02 6.31
N VAL A 91 10.06 13.27 5.29
CA VAL A 91 11.06 14.36 5.37
C VAL A 91 10.54 15.64 4.72
N GLY A 92 9.43 15.58 4.00
CA GLY A 92 8.79 16.73 3.42
C GLY A 92 7.44 16.34 2.88
N ASN A 93 6.48 17.26 2.98
CA ASN A 93 5.14 17.05 2.45
C ASN A 93 4.62 18.38 1.93
N TYR A 94 4.26 18.40 0.65
CA TYR A 94 3.60 19.56 0.05
C TYR A 94 2.31 19.08 -0.59
N ARG A 95 1.21 19.20 0.16
CA ARG A 95 -0.15 18.90 -0.29
C ARG A 95 -0.44 17.45 -0.68
N MET A 96 0.45 16.52 -0.31
CA MET A 96 0.25 15.11 -0.66
C MET A 96 -0.56 14.36 0.39
N LEU A 97 -0.37 14.70 1.66
CA LEU A 97 -0.99 13.98 2.77
C LEU A 97 -2.00 14.85 3.54
N GLY A 98 -2.47 15.91 2.91
CA GLY A 98 -3.38 16.84 3.55
C GLY A 98 -2.65 18.00 4.19
N GLU A 99 -3.38 19.09 4.45
CA GLU A 99 -2.77 20.32 4.93
C GLU A 99 -2.30 20.26 6.38
N HIS A 100 -2.86 19.32 7.15
CA HIS A 100 -2.49 19.17 8.56
C HIS A 100 -1.28 18.26 8.75
N GLU A 101 -0.82 17.60 7.69
CA GLU A 101 0.34 16.76 7.77
C GLU A 101 1.60 17.61 7.75
N THR A 102 2.42 17.45 8.76
CA THR A 102 3.69 18.14 8.83
C THR A 102 4.82 17.17 8.65
N THR A 103 5.99 17.70 8.26
CA THR A 103 7.21 16.90 8.21
C THR A 103 7.64 16.50 9.61
N GLY A 104 8.22 15.35 9.71
CA GLY A 104 8.83 15.03 10.97
C GLY A 104 8.31 13.90 11.71
#